data_6fa1ddcb4cbbf30f1c6f296a9e55d6a4
#
_entry.id   6fa1ddcb4cbbf30f1c6f296a9e55d6a4
#
_cell.length_a   1.000
_cell.length_b   1.000
_cell.length_c   1.000
_cell.angle_alpha   90.00
_cell.angle_beta   90.00
_cell.angle_gamma   90.00
#
_symmetry.space_group_name_H-M   'P 1'
#
loop_
_entity.id
_entity.type
_entity.pdbx_description
1 polymer ?
#
loop_
_entity_poly.entity_id
_entity_poly.type
_entity_poly.pdbx_seq_one_letter_code
_entity_poly.pdbx_strand_id
1 'polypeptide(L)'
;MIRDAVPDDAPDLIEMGRAFFAEAGWADKAEFCPVSFALTLERLAHAGILLVFEKDGKPVGMAGALYSPAYWNEKVLIGQELFWYCEPPHRKGAGAELLRHLESAAKARNVQFFGMVAEHGLRHEALAQVYKRAGYSVAEHTFCKAL
;
A
#
# COMPACT_ATOMS: atom_id res chain seq x y z
N MET A 1 5.36 4.64 15.49
CA MET A 1 6.34 5.39 14.68
C MET A 1 6.30 4.87 13.24
N ILE A 2 6.33 5.76 12.25
CA ILE A 2 6.43 5.36 10.83
C ILE A 2 7.90 5.50 10.39
N ARG A 3 8.41 4.50 9.72
CA ARG A 3 9.77 4.47 9.16
C ARG A 3 9.84 3.65 7.87
N ASP A 4 10.93 3.76 7.16
CA ASP A 4 11.24 2.83 6.07
C ASP A 4 11.37 1.40 6.61
N ALA A 5 10.94 0.42 5.82
CA ALA A 5 11.13 -0.98 6.17
C ALA A 5 12.61 -1.37 6.07
N VAL A 6 13.02 -2.27 6.95
CA VAL A 6 14.35 -2.90 6.93
C VAL A 6 14.20 -4.40 6.66
N PRO A 7 15.27 -5.11 6.21
CA PRO A 7 15.18 -6.54 5.90
C PRO A 7 14.61 -7.41 7.01
N ASP A 8 14.90 -7.07 8.26
CA ASP A 8 14.43 -7.82 9.44
C ASP A 8 12.91 -7.73 9.66
N ASP A 9 12.23 -6.76 9.04
CA ASP A 9 10.77 -6.64 9.07
C ASP A 9 10.06 -7.69 8.19
N ALA A 10 10.76 -8.27 7.21
CA ALA A 10 10.17 -9.11 6.18
C ALA A 10 9.24 -10.23 6.70
N PRO A 11 9.57 -10.98 7.77
CA PRO A 11 8.67 -12.01 8.29
C PRO A 11 7.31 -11.45 8.71
N ASP A 12 7.28 -10.35 9.47
CA ASP A 12 6.06 -9.72 9.92
C ASP A 12 5.26 -9.12 8.76
N LEU A 13 5.95 -8.49 7.79
CA LEU A 13 5.33 -7.93 6.59
C LEU A 13 4.70 -9.01 5.71
N ILE A 14 5.31 -10.20 5.59
CA ILE A 14 4.75 -11.32 4.83
C ILE A 14 3.43 -11.80 5.46
N GLU A 15 3.38 -11.91 6.78
CA GLU A 15 2.14 -12.31 7.47
C GLU A 15 1.05 -11.23 7.35
N MET A 16 1.40 -9.96 7.44
CA MET A 16 0.47 -8.87 7.15
C MET A 16 -0.01 -8.87 5.69
N GLY A 17 0.87 -9.20 4.75
CA GLY A 17 0.52 -9.38 3.33
C GLY A 17 -0.48 -10.50 3.12
N ARG A 18 -0.30 -11.63 3.81
CA ARG A 18 -1.25 -12.76 3.79
C ARG A 18 -2.62 -12.33 4.34
N ALA A 19 -2.64 -11.61 5.45
CA ALA A 19 -3.88 -11.11 6.05
C ALA A 19 -4.58 -10.10 5.14
N PHE A 20 -3.84 -9.17 4.54
CA PHE A 20 -4.36 -8.21 3.57
C PHE A 20 -4.96 -8.91 2.35
N PHE A 21 -4.26 -9.89 1.78
CA PHE A 21 -4.74 -10.70 0.64
C PHE A 21 -6.08 -11.40 0.94
N ALA A 22 -6.21 -11.95 2.14
CA ALA A 22 -7.45 -12.60 2.58
C ALA A 22 -8.58 -11.59 2.78
N GLU A 23 -8.32 -10.46 3.44
CA GLU A 23 -9.32 -9.40 3.66
C GLU A 23 -9.78 -8.75 2.35
N ALA A 24 -8.89 -8.63 1.36
CA ALA A 24 -9.20 -8.11 0.03
C ALA A 24 -10.06 -9.06 -0.82
N GLY A 25 -10.31 -10.29 -0.34
CA GLY A 25 -11.17 -11.26 -1.01
C GLY A 25 -10.49 -12.06 -2.11
N TRP A 26 -9.16 -12.08 -2.14
CA TRP A 26 -8.40 -12.83 -3.13
C TRP A 26 -8.20 -14.31 -2.77
N ALA A 27 -8.32 -14.68 -1.48
CA ALA A 27 -8.05 -16.04 -1.00
C ALA A 27 -8.93 -17.13 -1.66
N ASP A 28 -10.13 -16.77 -2.09
CA ASP A 28 -11.06 -17.66 -2.81
C ASP A 28 -10.74 -17.79 -4.31
N LYS A 29 -9.82 -16.98 -4.83
CA LYS A 29 -9.53 -16.87 -6.26
C LYS A 29 -8.12 -17.32 -6.63
N ALA A 30 -7.17 -17.17 -5.72
CA ALA A 30 -5.75 -17.45 -5.94
C ALA A 30 -5.06 -17.82 -4.64
N GLU A 31 -3.86 -18.34 -4.72
CA GLU A 31 -3.01 -18.61 -3.57
C GLU A 31 -2.05 -17.45 -3.29
N PHE A 32 -1.87 -17.13 -2.02
CA PHE A 32 -0.82 -16.23 -1.57
C PHE A 32 0.53 -16.95 -1.58
N CYS A 33 1.50 -16.40 -2.30
CA CYS A 33 2.85 -16.94 -2.34
C CYS A 33 3.80 -16.07 -1.49
N PRO A 34 4.25 -16.55 -0.31
CA PRO A 34 5.14 -15.80 0.56
C PRO A 34 6.45 -15.38 -0.11
N VAL A 35 7.02 -16.26 -0.94
CA VAL A 35 8.27 -16.00 -1.66
C VAL A 35 8.09 -14.86 -2.67
N SER A 36 7.01 -14.89 -3.45
CA SER A 36 6.70 -13.81 -4.40
C SER A 36 6.44 -12.49 -3.69
N PHE A 37 5.76 -12.53 -2.55
CA PHE A 37 5.50 -11.33 -1.76
C PHE A 37 6.80 -10.77 -1.16
N ALA A 38 7.69 -11.62 -0.65
CA ALA A 38 9.01 -11.20 -0.17
C ALA A 38 9.82 -10.49 -1.26
N LEU A 39 9.80 -11.00 -2.50
CA LEU A 39 10.44 -10.33 -3.65
C LEU A 39 9.80 -8.98 -3.96
N THR A 40 8.50 -8.85 -3.79
CA THR A 40 7.80 -7.56 -3.93
C THR A 40 8.24 -6.57 -2.87
N LEU A 41 8.34 -6.99 -1.61
CA LEU A 41 8.85 -6.14 -0.52
C LEU A 41 10.27 -5.66 -0.81
N GLU A 42 11.15 -6.54 -1.25
CA GLU A 42 12.52 -6.19 -1.63
C GLU A 42 12.57 -5.17 -2.77
N ARG A 43 11.75 -5.35 -3.82
CA ARG A 43 11.64 -4.40 -4.93
C ARG A 43 11.14 -3.03 -4.46
N LEU A 44 10.15 -3.00 -3.59
CA LEU A 44 9.61 -1.75 -3.04
C LEU A 44 10.65 -1.03 -2.17
N ALA A 45 11.37 -1.76 -1.34
CA ALA A 45 12.44 -1.17 -0.51
C ALA A 45 13.56 -0.58 -1.37
N HIS A 46 13.85 -1.18 -2.53
CA HIS A 46 14.96 -0.78 -3.40
C HIS A 46 14.58 0.29 -4.43
N ALA A 47 13.41 0.18 -5.06
CA ALA A 47 13.01 1.01 -6.21
C ALA A 47 11.59 1.59 -6.10
N GLY A 48 10.93 1.42 -4.97
CA GLY A 48 9.61 1.95 -4.68
C GLY A 48 9.57 2.72 -3.37
N ILE A 49 8.46 2.54 -2.67
CA ILE A 49 8.26 3.04 -1.31
C ILE A 49 7.75 1.87 -0.49
N LEU A 50 8.39 1.59 0.64
CA LEU A 50 7.95 0.59 1.60
C LEU A 50 8.10 1.14 3.02
N LEU A 51 6.97 1.38 3.67
CA LEU A 51 6.89 1.94 5.02
C LEU A 51 6.30 0.93 5.98
N VAL A 52 6.76 0.98 7.23
CA VAL A 52 6.17 0.24 8.35
C VAL A 52 5.68 1.20 9.43
N PHE A 53 4.58 0.86 10.04
CA PHE A 53 4.15 1.42 11.31
C PHE A 53 4.62 0.49 12.43
N GLU A 54 5.55 0.98 13.21
CA GLU A 54 6.14 0.24 14.33
C GLU A 54 5.50 0.65 15.64
N LYS A 55 5.21 -0.35 16.47
CA LYS A 55 4.78 -0.18 17.85
C LYS A 55 5.49 -1.21 18.72
N ASP A 56 6.03 -0.76 19.84
CA ASP A 56 6.75 -1.61 20.81
C ASP A 56 7.85 -2.48 20.15
N GLY A 57 8.54 -1.93 19.15
CA GLY A 57 9.64 -2.59 18.43
C GLY A 57 9.19 -3.60 17.36
N LYS A 58 7.89 -3.64 17.01
CA LYS A 58 7.36 -4.54 15.98
C LYS A 58 6.57 -3.80 14.91
N PRO A 59 6.69 -4.21 13.63
CA PRO A 59 5.77 -3.78 12.59
C PRO A 59 4.33 -4.22 12.92
N VAL A 60 3.40 -3.29 12.92
CA VAL A 60 1.97 -3.54 13.11
C VAL A 60 1.12 -2.92 11.99
N GLY A 61 1.78 -2.36 11.01
CA GLY A 61 1.18 -1.84 9.79
C GLY A 61 2.22 -1.65 8.71
N MET A 62 1.78 -1.62 7.47
CA MET A 62 2.63 -1.44 6.30
C MET A 62 1.94 -0.65 5.21
N ALA A 63 2.72 0.03 4.39
CA ALA A 63 2.26 0.63 3.14
C ALA A 63 3.33 0.49 2.07
N GLY A 64 2.94 0.06 0.89
CA GLY A 64 3.83 -0.12 -0.25
C GLY A 64 3.29 0.57 -1.50
N ALA A 65 4.17 1.23 -2.25
CA ALA A 65 3.82 1.89 -3.51
C ALA A 65 4.94 1.77 -4.54
N LEU A 66 4.54 1.70 -5.79
CA LEU A 66 5.40 1.87 -6.95
C LEU A 66 5.21 3.25 -7.56
N TYR A 67 6.21 3.72 -8.28
CA TYR A 67 6.10 4.90 -9.11
C TYR A 67 6.91 4.74 -10.39
N SER A 68 6.44 5.32 -11.46
CA SER A 68 7.08 5.25 -12.76
C SER A 68 6.73 6.46 -13.61
N PRO A 69 7.49 6.73 -14.69
CA PRO A 69 7.06 7.68 -15.71
C PRO A 69 5.71 7.31 -16.29
N ALA A 70 4.87 8.32 -16.52
CA ALA A 70 3.62 8.14 -17.25
C ALA A 70 3.90 7.72 -18.70
N TYR A 71 3.13 6.76 -19.22
CA TYR A 71 3.33 6.26 -20.59
C TYR A 71 3.13 7.33 -21.66
N TRP A 72 2.39 8.38 -21.33
CA TRP A 72 2.11 9.51 -22.25
C TRP A 72 3.07 10.71 -22.07
N ASN A 73 3.88 10.72 -20.99
CA ASN A 73 4.90 11.76 -20.78
C ASN A 73 5.92 11.28 -19.73
N GLU A 74 7.12 10.92 -20.19
CA GLU A 74 8.20 10.41 -19.34
C GLU A 74 8.69 11.37 -18.25
N LYS A 75 8.40 12.67 -18.39
CA LYS A 75 8.76 13.71 -17.41
C LYS A 75 7.77 13.78 -16.23
N VAL A 76 6.66 13.06 -16.31
CA VAL A 76 5.62 13.02 -15.28
C VAL A 76 5.72 11.69 -14.54
N LEU A 77 6.01 11.72 -13.24
CA LEU A 77 6.01 10.53 -12.39
C LEU A 77 4.64 10.32 -11.75
N ILE A 78 4.13 9.12 -11.91
CA ILE A 78 2.88 8.65 -11.28
C ILE A 78 3.21 7.55 -10.29
N GLY A 79 2.70 7.68 -9.08
CA GLY A 79 2.77 6.67 -8.03
C GLY A 79 1.43 5.97 -7.85
N GLN A 80 1.51 4.70 -7.48
CA GLN A 80 0.34 3.86 -7.19
C GLN A 80 0.60 3.03 -5.95
N GLU A 81 -0.29 3.11 -4.99
CA GLU A 81 -0.30 2.21 -3.84
C GLU A 81 -0.56 0.77 -4.31
N LEU A 82 0.16 -0.19 -3.72
CA LEU A 82 -0.06 -1.62 -3.91
C LEU A 82 -0.78 -2.25 -2.74
N PHE A 83 -0.45 -1.83 -1.53
CA PHE A 83 -1.08 -2.25 -0.30
C PHE A 83 -0.91 -1.19 0.78
N TRP A 84 -1.92 -1.11 1.63
CA TRP A 84 -1.97 -0.25 2.79
C TRP A 84 -2.77 -0.98 3.87
N TYR A 85 -2.08 -1.48 4.88
CA TYR A 85 -2.64 -2.38 5.87
C TYR A 85 -2.16 -2.04 7.28
N CYS A 86 -3.05 -2.16 8.24
CA CYS A 86 -2.72 -2.19 9.66
C CYS A 86 -3.44 -3.37 10.30
N GLU A 87 -2.78 -4.03 11.23
CA GLU A 87 -3.41 -5.05 12.06
C GLU A 87 -4.63 -4.48 12.79
N PRO A 88 -5.73 -5.25 12.92
CA PRO A 88 -6.99 -4.76 13.47
C PRO A 88 -6.88 -3.97 14.78
N PRO A 89 -6.09 -4.40 15.78
CA PRO A 89 -5.97 -3.67 17.05
C PRO A 89 -5.33 -2.28 16.91
N HIS A 90 -4.62 -2.04 15.79
CA HIS A 90 -3.81 -0.83 15.57
C HIS A 90 -4.37 0.11 14.49
N ARG A 91 -5.54 -0.19 13.95
CA ARG A 91 -6.12 0.57 12.81
C ARG A 91 -6.50 2.01 13.16
N LYS A 92 -6.86 2.28 14.42
CA LYS A 92 -7.33 3.59 14.84
C LYS A 92 -6.21 4.64 14.78
N GLY A 93 -6.27 5.49 13.76
CA GLY A 93 -5.30 6.57 13.53
C GLY A 93 -4.06 6.17 12.72
N ALA A 94 -3.58 4.95 12.86
CA ALA A 94 -2.38 4.47 12.18
C ALA A 94 -2.49 4.51 10.65
N GLY A 95 -3.65 4.16 10.10
CA GLY A 95 -3.87 4.19 8.66
C GLY A 95 -3.71 5.60 8.08
N ALA A 96 -4.31 6.60 8.70
CA ALA A 96 -4.19 7.99 8.23
C ALA A 96 -2.75 8.51 8.38
N GLU A 97 -2.03 8.06 9.40
CA GLU A 97 -0.63 8.41 9.61
C GLU A 97 0.26 7.78 8.52
N LEU A 98 0.08 6.48 8.22
CA LEU A 98 0.77 5.81 7.12
C LEU A 98 0.50 6.49 5.77
N LEU A 99 -0.75 6.86 5.48
CA LEU A 99 -1.11 7.55 4.25
C LEU A 99 -0.34 8.87 4.09
N ARG A 100 -0.30 9.69 5.13
CA ARG A 100 0.45 10.96 5.10
C ARG A 100 1.96 10.75 4.89
N HIS A 101 2.53 9.72 5.48
CA HIS A 101 3.94 9.39 5.27
C HIS A 101 4.20 8.85 3.87
N LEU A 102 3.30 8.06 3.33
CA LEU A 102 3.37 7.56 1.96
C LEU A 102 3.35 8.70 0.93
N GLU A 103 2.44 9.67 1.11
CA GLU A 103 2.40 10.89 0.29
C GLU A 103 3.69 11.71 0.41
N SER A 104 4.21 11.87 1.61
CA SER A 104 5.46 12.60 1.84
C SER A 104 6.65 11.90 1.18
N ALA A 105 6.71 10.58 1.27
CA ALA A 105 7.73 9.77 0.62
C ALA A 105 7.65 9.85 -0.91
N ALA A 106 6.44 9.87 -1.46
CA ALA A 106 6.20 10.04 -2.89
C ALA A 106 6.63 11.43 -3.38
N LYS A 107 6.26 12.48 -2.65
CA LYS A 107 6.71 13.86 -2.95
C LYS A 107 8.23 14.00 -2.94
N ALA A 108 8.90 13.40 -1.96
CA ALA A 108 10.37 13.43 -1.86
C ALA A 108 11.06 12.76 -3.07
N ARG A 109 10.34 11.91 -3.82
CA ARG A 109 10.79 11.24 -5.03
C ARG A 109 10.29 11.91 -6.32
N ASN A 110 9.78 13.13 -6.21
CA ASN A 110 9.22 13.91 -7.33
C ASN A 110 8.01 13.24 -8.02
N VAL A 111 7.28 12.39 -7.33
CA VAL A 111 6.00 11.86 -7.80
C VAL A 111 4.98 13.01 -7.83
N GLN A 112 4.37 13.24 -8.98
CA GLN A 112 3.46 14.37 -9.22
C GLN A 112 2.00 14.01 -8.99
N PHE A 113 1.63 12.76 -9.28
CA PHE A 113 0.29 12.22 -9.07
C PHE A 113 0.39 10.90 -8.32
N PHE A 114 -0.45 10.71 -7.33
CA PHE A 114 -0.42 9.51 -6.50
C PHE A 114 -1.82 8.91 -6.38
N GLY A 115 -1.94 7.63 -6.72
CA GLY A 115 -3.17 6.86 -6.66
C GLY A 115 -3.25 5.98 -5.42
N MET A 116 -4.40 6.01 -4.76
CA MET A 116 -4.79 5.06 -3.72
C MET A 116 -5.92 4.18 -4.22
N VAL A 117 -5.90 2.90 -3.86
CA VAL A 117 -6.90 1.92 -4.27
C VAL A 117 -7.92 1.72 -3.15
N ALA A 118 -9.21 1.73 -3.50
CA ALA A 118 -10.27 1.26 -2.64
C ALA A 118 -10.80 -0.07 -3.20
N GLU A 119 -10.21 -1.17 -2.76
CA GLU A 119 -10.61 -2.50 -3.21
C GLU A 119 -12.05 -2.83 -2.77
N HIS A 120 -12.80 -3.42 -3.68
CA HIS A 120 -14.23 -3.69 -3.46
C HIS A 120 -14.49 -4.61 -2.26
N GLY A 121 -13.57 -5.55 -1.98
CA GLY A 121 -13.61 -6.44 -0.82
C GLY A 121 -13.26 -5.79 0.53
N LEU A 122 -12.73 -4.57 0.54
CA LEU A 122 -12.17 -3.88 1.71
C LEU A 122 -12.95 -2.63 2.12
N ARG A 123 -14.25 -2.74 2.41
CA ARG A 123 -15.06 -1.57 2.81
C ARG A 123 -14.81 -0.34 1.92
N HIS A 124 -14.82 -0.53 0.61
CA HIS A 124 -14.41 0.49 -0.36
C HIS A 124 -15.09 1.85 -0.18
N GLU A 125 -16.33 1.88 0.27
CA GLU A 125 -17.07 3.14 0.56
C GLU A 125 -16.43 3.92 1.73
N ALA A 126 -16.05 3.22 2.81
CA ALA A 126 -15.39 3.83 3.95
C ALA A 126 -13.99 4.33 3.57
N LEU A 127 -13.22 3.56 2.80
CA LEU A 127 -11.93 3.96 2.26
C LEU A 127 -12.06 5.18 1.34
N ALA A 128 -13.05 5.18 0.45
CA ALA A 128 -13.31 6.32 -0.43
C ALA A 128 -13.58 7.61 0.35
N GLN A 129 -14.25 7.54 1.51
CA GLN A 129 -14.43 8.71 2.38
C GLN A 129 -13.12 9.18 3.02
N VAL A 130 -12.26 8.23 3.43
CA VAL A 130 -10.91 8.56 3.94
C VAL A 130 -10.11 9.30 2.87
N TYR A 131 -10.08 8.77 1.65
CA TYR A 131 -9.35 9.38 0.53
C TYR A 131 -9.90 10.76 0.16
N LYS A 132 -11.21 10.93 0.09
CA LYS A 132 -11.83 12.26 -0.16
C LYS A 132 -11.43 13.29 0.90
N ARG A 133 -11.41 12.90 2.18
CA ARG A 133 -10.97 13.78 3.28
C ARG A 133 -9.49 14.13 3.18
N ALA A 134 -8.67 13.25 2.60
CA ALA A 134 -7.26 13.49 2.33
C ALA A 134 -7.01 14.28 1.03
N GLY A 135 -8.06 14.66 0.30
CA GLY A 135 -7.97 15.48 -0.92
C GLY A 135 -7.94 14.69 -2.22
N TYR A 136 -8.16 13.37 -2.18
CA TYR A 136 -8.27 12.57 -3.40
C TYR A 136 -9.62 12.73 -4.08
N SER A 137 -9.62 12.66 -5.40
CA SER A 137 -10.82 12.51 -6.23
C SER A 137 -10.77 11.17 -6.98
N VAL A 138 -11.93 10.69 -7.41
CA VAL A 138 -11.99 9.46 -8.20
C VAL A 138 -11.31 9.70 -9.56
N ALA A 139 -10.30 8.89 -9.86
CA ALA A 139 -9.53 8.98 -11.10
C ALA A 139 -10.02 7.98 -12.16
N GLU A 140 -10.35 6.75 -11.72
CA GLU A 140 -10.76 5.68 -12.65
C GLU A 140 -11.62 4.63 -11.94
N HIS A 141 -12.25 3.79 -12.75
CA HIS A 141 -12.87 2.55 -12.31
C HIS A 141 -12.25 1.39 -13.06
N THR A 142 -11.69 0.41 -12.33
CA THR A 142 -11.07 -0.79 -12.90
C THR A 142 -12.01 -1.98 -12.74
N PHE A 143 -12.21 -2.73 -13.82
CA PHE A 143 -13.00 -3.95 -13.84
C PHE A 143 -12.08 -5.14 -14.06
N CYS A 144 -12.29 -6.22 -13.30
CA CYS A 144 -11.48 -7.42 -13.36
C CYS A 144 -12.32 -8.64 -13.70
N LYS A 145 -11.79 -9.55 -14.51
CA LYS A 145 -12.42 -10.79 -14.92
C LYS A 145 -11.41 -11.93 -14.89
N ALA A 146 -11.79 -13.06 -14.30
CA ALA A 146 -11.00 -14.29 -14.45
C ALA A 146 -11.09 -14.80 -15.90
N LEU A 147 -9.96 -15.24 -16.43
CA LEU A 147 -9.85 -15.78 -17.80
C LEU A 147 -9.64 -17.28 -17.77
#